data_bf5899fc7d0d1369231780504082d7b4
#
_entry.id   bf5899fc7d0d1369231780504082d7b4
#
_cell.length_a   1.000
_cell.length_b   1.000
_cell.length_c   1.000
_cell.angle_alpha   90.00
_cell.angle_beta   90.00
_cell.angle_gamma   90.00
#
_symmetry.space_group_name_H-M   'P 1'
#
loop_
_entity.id
_entity.type
_entity.pdbx_description
1 polymer ?
#
loop_
_entity_poly.entity_id
_entity_poly.type
_entity_poly.pdbx_seq_one_letter_code
_entity_poly.pdbx_strand_id
1 'polypeptide(L)'
;MQTNELITWPTLCVFGDSIVVGSDDREAGGWVARLRLDFNSRERISVYNLGVDGDRSEQLLRRLSPEAAARNASVIVIALGANDLGWQGSAGTDNALFRERYDRILSEAGRFTRRILTLGVLNVDESNESHGVSNRQVLAFNAIIEELTRARAADFLDLFGALEPEDFVDGLHPNASGHAKLAPLIARELERLGWDLS
;
A
#
# COMPACT_ATOMS: atom_id res chain seq x y z
N MET A 1 -31.55 24.70 -19.92
CA MET A 1 -30.51 23.70 -20.22
C MET A 1 -29.90 23.27 -18.90
N GLN A 2 -30.26 22.10 -18.40
CA GLN A 2 -29.58 21.52 -17.23
C GLN A 2 -28.19 21.07 -17.71
N THR A 3 -27.15 21.71 -17.20
CA THR A 3 -25.79 21.22 -17.36
C THR A 3 -25.71 19.88 -16.66
N ASN A 4 -25.57 18.83 -17.44
CA ASN A 4 -25.28 17.50 -16.94
C ASN A 4 -23.85 17.56 -16.33
N GLU A 5 -23.72 18.01 -15.09
CA GLU A 5 -22.47 17.85 -14.35
C GLU A 5 -22.23 16.35 -14.25
N LEU A 6 -21.19 15.88 -14.92
CA LEU A 6 -20.70 14.51 -14.78
C LEU A 6 -20.36 14.31 -13.29
N ILE A 7 -21.13 13.48 -12.61
CA ILE A 7 -20.83 13.09 -11.23
C ILE A 7 -19.48 12.36 -11.27
N THR A 8 -18.42 13.06 -10.92
CA THR A 8 -17.08 12.47 -10.77
C THR A 8 -16.96 11.96 -9.35
N TRP A 9 -16.94 10.66 -9.19
CA TRP A 9 -16.75 10.04 -7.89
C TRP A 9 -15.28 10.10 -7.48
N PRO A 10 -14.97 10.27 -6.19
CA PRO A 10 -13.59 10.18 -5.69
C PRO A 10 -12.93 8.88 -6.11
N THR A 11 -11.66 8.94 -6.37
CA THR A 11 -10.88 7.80 -6.85
C THR A 11 -9.77 7.48 -5.86
N LEU A 12 -9.84 6.30 -5.26
CA LEU A 12 -8.80 5.74 -4.42
C LEU A 12 -7.89 4.83 -5.26
N CYS A 13 -6.65 5.23 -5.44
CA CYS A 13 -5.62 4.45 -6.10
C CYS A 13 -4.69 3.81 -5.07
N VAL A 14 -4.64 2.48 -5.03
CA VAL A 14 -3.81 1.72 -4.10
C VAL A 14 -2.63 1.13 -4.85
N PHE A 15 -1.44 1.68 -4.63
CA PHE A 15 -0.19 1.25 -5.26
C PHE A 15 0.62 0.34 -4.33
N GLY A 16 1.25 -0.66 -4.88
CA GLY A 16 2.14 -1.55 -4.14
C GLY A 16 2.53 -2.79 -4.93
N ASP A 17 2.89 -3.83 -4.21
CA ASP A 17 3.41 -5.10 -4.71
C ASP A 17 2.36 -6.23 -4.67
N SER A 18 2.83 -7.48 -4.54
CA SER A 18 2.00 -8.69 -4.44
C SER A 18 1.00 -8.67 -3.26
N ILE A 19 1.35 -8.00 -2.16
CA ILE A 19 0.46 -7.86 -1.00
C ILE A 19 -0.72 -6.96 -1.34
N VAL A 20 -0.52 -5.95 -2.18
CA VAL A 20 -1.61 -5.10 -2.73
C VAL A 20 -2.41 -5.85 -3.77
N VAL A 21 -1.76 -6.62 -4.66
CA VAL A 21 -2.46 -7.53 -5.60
C VAL A 21 -3.46 -8.41 -4.86
N GLY A 22 -3.10 -8.86 -3.65
CA GLY A 22 -3.87 -9.83 -2.87
C GLY A 22 -3.47 -11.26 -3.20
N SER A 23 -2.21 -11.45 -3.57
CA SER A 23 -1.62 -12.78 -3.82
C SER A 23 -1.86 -13.67 -2.60
N ASP A 24 -2.12 -14.96 -2.86
CA ASP A 24 -2.41 -15.98 -1.84
C ASP A 24 -3.77 -15.87 -1.13
N ASP A 25 -4.62 -14.91 -1.51
CA ASP A 25 -6.04 -14.88 -1.13
C ASP A 25 -6.93 -15.09 -2.38
N ARG A 26 -7.01 -16.34 -2.82
CA ARG A 26 -7.73 -16.71 -4.04
C ARG A 26 -9.23 -16.54 -3.96
N GLU A 27 -9.80 -16.52 -2.74
CA GLU A 27 -11.25 -16.47 -2.57
C GLU A 27 -11.79 -15.03 -2.63
N ALA A 28 -11.08 -14.08 -2.01
CA ALA A 28 -11.55 -12.71 -1.89
C ALA A 28 -10.63 -11.66 -2.53
N GLY A 29 -9.48 -12.05 -3.10
CA GLY A 29 -8.59 -11.16 -3.85
C GLY A 29 -7.88 -10.10 -2.99
N GLY A 30 -7.56 -10.44 -1.77
CA GLY A 30 -6.77 -9.62 -0.86
C GLY A 30 -7.53 -8.49 -0.15
N TRP A 31 -6.80 -7.68 0.60
CA TRP A 31 -7.37 -6.61 1.42
C TRP A 31 -7.95 -5.46 0.58
N VAL A 32 -7.38 -5.17 -0.59
CA VAL A 32 -7.89 -4.10 -1.48
C VAL A 32 -9.24 -4.46 -2.06
N ALA A 33 -9.44 -5.73 -2.43
CA ALA A 33 -10.74 -6.20 -2.93
C ALA A 33 -11.82 -6.13 -1.84
N ARG A 34 -11.47 -6.50 -0.58
CA ARG A 34 -12.36 -6.36 0.58
C ARG A 34 -12.69 -4.89 0.85
N LEU A 35 -11.70 -4.01 0.82
CA LEU A 35 -11.87 -2.57 0.96
C LEU A 35 -12.82 -2.00 -0.11
N ARG A 36 -12.64 -2.43 -1.36
CA ARG A 36 -13.51 -2.05 -2.48
C ARG A 36 -14.97 -2.46 -2.25
N LEU A 37 -15.20 -3.69 -1.77
CA LEU A 37 -16.56 -4.17 -1.47
C LEU A 37 -17.18 -3.37 -0.34
N ASP A 38 -16.43 -3.06 0.71
CA ASP A 38 -16.89 -2.28 1.84
C ASP A 38 -17.28 -0.85 1.42
N PHE A 39 -16.40 -0.14 0.72
CA PHE A 39 -16.68 1.21 0.25
C PHE A 39 -17.79 1.27 -0.81
N ASN A 40 -17.86 0.32 -1.74
CA ASN A 40 -18.95 0.27 -2.71
C ASN A 40 -20.33 0.07 -2.06
N SER A 41 -20.39 -0.56 -0.88
CA SER A 41 -21.63 -0.76 -0.15
C SER A 41 -22.12 0.48 0.62
N ARG A 42 -21.21 1.38 0.99
CA ARG A 42 -21.46 2.53 1.85
C ARG A 42 -21.31 3.86 1.12
N GLU A 43 -20.37 3.96 0.21
CA GLU A 43 -19.94 5.23 -0.39
C GLU A 43 -19.75 5.10 -1.91
N ARG A 44 -19.88 6.23 -2.58
CA ARG A 44 -19.67 6.29 -4.04
C ARG A 44 -18.20 6.61 -4.34
N ILE A 45 -17.31 5.64 -4.11
CA ILE A 45 -15.87 5.76 -4.40
C ILE A 45 -15.41 4.67 -5.37
N SER A 46 -14.56 5.03 -6.31
CA SER A 46 -13.90 4.08 -7.20
C SER A 46 -12.57 3.63 -6.61
N VAL A 47 -12.45 2.36 -6.21
CA VAL A 47 -11.21 1.79 -5.68
C VAL A 47 -10.48 1.03 -6.79
N TYR A 48 -9.24 1.44 -7.07
CA TYR A 48 -8.34 0.79 -8.03
C TYR A 48 -7.21 0.09 -7.31
N ASN A 49 -7.15 -1.24 -7.46
CA ASN A 49 -5.98 -2.02 -7.08
C ASN A 49 -4.91 -1.86 -8.15
N LEU A 50 -3.80 -1.23 -7.81
CA LEU A 50 -2.64 -0.98 -8.68
C LEU A 50 -1.40 -1.67 -8.12
N GLY A 51 -1.59 -2.82 -7.47
CA GLY A 51 -0.52 -3.73 -7.09
C GLY A 51 0.10 -4.41 -8.31
N VAL A 52 1.40 -4.66 -8.26
CA VAL A 52 2.14 -5.46 -9.25
C VAL A 52 3.09 -6.39 -8.52
N ASP A 53 2.98 -7.69 -8.77
CA ASP A 53 3.83 -8.69 -8.12
C ASP A 53 5.31 -8.38 -8.31
N GLY A 54 6.07 -8.42 -7.22
CA GLY A 54 7.50 -8.18 -7.24
C GLY A 54 7.94 -6.71 -7.36
N ASP A 55 7.02 -5.76 -7.42
CA ASP A 55 7.35 -4.34 -7.52
C ASP A 55 8.21 -3.88 -6.33
N ARG A 56 9.23 -3.10 -6.67
CA ARG A 56 10.10 -2.36 -5.76
C ARG A 56 9.89 -0.86 -5.95
N SER A 57 10.54 -0.08 -5.12
CA SER A 57 10.52 1.39 -5.22
C SER A 57 10.88 1.92 -6.63
N GLU A 58 11.79 1.24 -7.33
CA GLU A 58 12.18 1.61 -8.70
C GLU A 58 11.03 1.47 -9.70
N GLN A 59 10.34 0.33 -9.68
CA GLN A 59 9.25 0.05 -10.62
C GLN A 59 8.05 0.96 -10.34
N LEU A 60 7.66 1.11 -9.06
CA LEU A 60 6.58 2.00 -8.70
C LEU A 60 6.85 3.45 -9.13
N LEU A 61 8.08 3.94 -8.94
CA LEU A 61 8.45 5.30 -9.35
C LEU A 61 8.24 5.55 -10.85
N ARG A 62 8.41 4.52 -11.70
CA ARG A 62 8.22 4.65 -13.15
C ARG A 62 6.74 4.68 -13.55
N ARG A 63 5.84 3.99 -12.81
CA ARG A 63 4.45 3.81 -13.20
C ARG A 63 3.43 4.65 -12.42
N LEU A 64 3.79 5.19 -11.25
CA LEU A 64 2.85 5.92 -10.40
C LEU A 64 2.17 7.08 -11.13
N SER A 65 2.96 7.97 -11.73
CA SER A 65 2.41 9.17 -12.36
C SER A 65 1.46 8.88 -13.53
N PRO A 66 1.80 8.05 -14.54
CA PRO A 66 0.86 7.75 -15.62
C PRO A 66 -0.39 7.02 -15.14
N GLU A 67 -0.28 6.13 -14.16
CA GLU A 67 -1.43 5.39 -13.64
C GLU A 67 -2.35 6.24 -12.76
N ALA A 68 -1.80 7.12 -11.92
CA ALA A 68 -2.56 8.08 -11.14
C ALA A 68 -3.29 9.09 -12.04
N ALA A 69 -2.59 9.60 -13.06
CA ALA A 69 -3.18 10.53 -14.04
C ALA A 69 -4.35 9.91 -14.81
N ALA A 70 -4.19 8.67 -15.29
CA ALA A 70 -5.21 7.96 -16.05
C ALA A 70 -6.51 7.72 -15.27
N ARG A 71 -6.46 7.79 -13.93
CA ARG A 71 -7.59 7.54 -13.02
C ARG A 71 -8.07 8.79 -12.29
N ASN A 72 -7.48 9.96 -12.56
CA ASN A 72 -7.75 11.18 -11.79
C ASN A 72 -7.69 10.94 -10.27
N ALA A 73 -6.58 10.34 -9.80
CA ALA A 73 -6.42 9.92 -8.42
C ALA A 73 -6.69 11.08 -7.44
N SER A 74 -7.72 10.94 -6.61
CA SER A 74 -8.07 11.91 -5.56
C SER A 74 -7.58 11.49 -4.17
N VAL A 75 -7.34 10.19 -3.99
CA VAL A 75 -6.68 9.58 -2.82
C VAL A 75 -5.66 8.57 -3.30
N ILE A 76 -4.47 8.58 -2.72
CA ILE A 76 -3.41 7.62 -3.03
C ILE A 76 -3.01 6.89 -1.75
N VAL A 77 -3.03 5.54 -1.81
CA VAL A 77 -2.43 4.68 -0.80
C VAL A 77 -1.20 4.01 -1.39
N ILE A 78 -0.09 4.01 -0.64
CA ILE A 78 1.18 3.39 -1.03
C ILE A 78 1.54 2.32 0.00
N ALA A 79 1.60 1.06 -0.43
CA ALA A 79 2.00 -0.09 0.38
C ALA A 79 3.14 -0.82 -0.35
N LEU A 80 4.38 -0.44 -0.07
CA LEU A 80 5.55 -0.88 -0.81
C LEU A 80 6.79 -0.93 0.07
N GLY A 81 7.70 -1.85 -0.23
CA GLY A 81 9.00 -1.96 0.42
C GLY A 81 9.41 -3.39 0.74
N ALA A 82 8.49 -4.34 0.77
CA ALA A 82 8.80 -5.73 1.07
C ALA A 82 9.84 -6.32 0.09
N ASN A 83 9.67 -6.08 -1.20
CA ASN A 83 10.63 -6.55 -2.22
C ASN A 83 11.95 -5.77 -2.21
N ASP A 84 11.95 -4.52 -1.75
CA ASP A 84 13.18 -3.73 -1.57
C ASP A 84 14.08 -4.29 -0.46
N LEU A 85 13.52 -5.02 0.52
CA LEU A 85 14.29 -5.72 1.56
C LEU A 85 15.13 -6.88 1.01
N GLY A 86 14.80 -7.39 -0.16
CA GLY A 86 15.45 -8.55 -0.77
C GLY A 86 14.77 -9.85 -0.37
N TRP A 87 14.10 -10.48 -1.29
CA TRP A 87 13.33 -11.70 -1.11
C TRP A 87 14.03 -12.90 -1.73
N GLN A 88 14.03 -14.06 -1.06
CA GLN A 88 14.57 -15.34 -1.55
C GLN A 88 15.98 -15.22 -2.15
N GLY A 89 16.89 -14.54 -1.43
CA GLY A 89 18.27 -14.38 -1.86
C GLY A 89 18.51 -13.33 -2.94
N SER A 90 17.47 -12.62 -3.39
CA SER A 90 17.66 -11.44 -4.23
C SER A 90 18.34 -10.32 -3.45
N ALA A 91 19.22 -9.56 -4.08
CA ALA A 91 19.82 -8.40 -3.45
C ALA A 91 18.73 -7.37 -3.08
N GLY A 92 18.72 -6.92 -1.83
CA GLY A 92 17.89 -5.82 -1.38
C GLY A 92 18.32 -4.48 -1.96
N THR A 93 17.46 -3.49 -1.85
CA THR A 93 17.78 -2.10 -2.15
C THR A 93 18.52 -1.50 -0.94
N ASP A 94 19.63 -0.82 -1.18
CA ASP A 94 20.34 -0.08 -0.13
C ASP A 94 19.43 0.98 0.50
N ASN A 95 19.57 1.20 1.81
CA ASN A 95 18.70 2.13 2.56
C ASN A 95 18.73 3.56 2.01
N ALA A 96 19.89 4.05 1.55
CA ALA A 96 20.01 5.40 1.01
C ALA A 96 19.29 5.51 -0.35
N LEU A 97 19.44 4.48 -1.19
CA LEU A 97 18.76 4.41 -2.48
C LEU A 97 17.24 4.20 -2.32
N PHE A 98 16.81 3.38 -1.34
CA PHE A 98 15.39 3.23 -0.99
C PHE A 98 14.80 4.57 -0.55
N ARG A 99 15.49 5.28 0.36
CA ARG A 99 15.11 6.61 0.84
C ARG A 99 14.94 7.60 -0.32
N GLU A 100 15.91 7.68 -1.21
CA GLU A 100 15.85 8.58 -2.38
C GLU A 100 14.63 8.27 -3.25
N ARG A 101 14.42 6.98 -3.58
CA ARG A 101 13.32 6.55 -4.43
C ARG A 101 11.97 6.77 -3.78
N TYR A 102 11.86 6.46 -2.49
CA TYR A 102 10.59 6.63 -1.74
C TYR A 102 10.21 8.10 -1.58
N ASP A 103 11.18 8.98 -1.34
CA ASP A 103 10.95 10.43 -1.32
C ASP A 103 10.45 10.95 -2.67
N ARG A 104 11.00 10.45 -3.76
CA ARG A 104 10.53 10.77 -5.12
C ARG A 104 9.12 10.22 -5.40
N ILE A 105 8.80 9.02 -4.94
CA ILE A 105 7.45 8.45 -5.04
C ILE A 105 6.43 9.36 -4.34
N LEU A 106 6.71 9.78 -3.11
CA LEU A 106 5.86 10.71 -2.37
C LEU A 106 5.74 12.07 -3.07
N SER A 107 6.85 12.58 -3.63
CA SER A 107 6.85 13.80 -4.42
C SER A 107 5.96 13.71 -5.66
N GLU A 108 6.04 12.60 -6.39
CA GLU A 108 5.19 12.37 -7.58
C GLU A 108 3.73 12.19 -7.19
N ALA A 109 3.42 11.45 -6.11
CA ALA A 109 2.06 11.30 -5.60
C ALA A 109 1.45 12.65 -5.20
N GLY A 110 2.25 13.51 -4.55
CA GLY A 110 1.84 14.87 -4.13
C GLY A 110 1.48 15.82 -5.27
N ARG A 111 1.79 15.48 -6.51
CA ARG A 111 1.36 16.25 -7.70
C ARG A 111 -0.11 16.02 -8.05
N PHE A 112 -0.68 14.91 -7.61
CA PHE A 112 -2.07 14.53 -7.90
C PHE A 112 -3.00 14.90 -6.76
N THR A 113 -2.60 14.62 -5.52
CA THR A 113 -3.44 14.85 -4.34
C THR A 113 -2.60 15.12 -3.10
N ARG A 114 -3.22 15.78 -2.10
CA ARG A 114 -2.68 15.89 -0.74
C ARG A 114 -3.12 14.73 0.17
N ARG A 115 -4.06 13.91 -0.29
CA ARG A 115 -4.62 12.77 0.44
C ARG A 115 -3.77 11.53 0.13
N ILE A 116 -2.65 11.40 0.82
CA ILE A 116 -1.70 10.32 0.64
C ILE A 116 -1.55 9.58 1.96
N LEU A 117 -1.85 8.29 1.95
CA LEU A 117 -1.60 7.37 3.06
C LEU A 117 -0.50 6.39 2.67
N THR A 118 0.55 6.32 3.45
CA THR A 118 1.57 5.27 3.32
C THR A 118 1.33 4.19 4.38
N LEU A 119 1.48 2.95 3.98
CA LEU A 119 1.41 1.82 4.88
C LEU A 119 2.82 1.32 5.19
N GLY A 120 3.10 1.08 6.46
CA GLY A 120 4.32 0.40 6.87
C GLY A 120 4.37 -1.02 6.30
N VAL A 121 5.57 -1.50 5.99
CA VAL A 121 5.81 -2.89 5.62
C VAL A 121 5.44 -3.79 6.80
N LEU A 122 4.73 -4.87 6.53
CA LEU A 122 4.32 -5.86 7.53
C LEU A 122 5.54 -6.52 8.18
N ASN A 123 5.37 -6.98 9.41
CA ASN A 123 6.31 -7.92 9.99
C ASN A 123 6.39 -9.20 9.15
N VAL A 124 7.49 -9.92 9.26
CA VAL A 124 7.66 -11.25 8.65
C VAL A 124 7.65 -12.32 9.74
N ASP A 125 7.25 -13.53 9.38
CA ASP A 125 7.41 -14.70 10.25
C ASP A 125 8.86 -15.20 10.19
N GLU A 126 9.69 -14.78 11.14
CA GLU A 126 11.11 -15.16 11.22
C GLU A 126 11.33 -16.65 11.52
N SER A 127 10.30 -17.40 11.89
CA SER A 127 10.41 -18.87 12.01
C SER A 127 10.54 -19.55 10.65
N ASN A 128 10.11 -18.88 9.59
CA ASN A 128 10.29 -19.31 8.20
C ASN A 128 11.51 -18.61 7.58
N GLU A 129 12.67 -19.25 7.66
CA GLU A 129 13.94 -18.68 7.18
C GLU A 129 14.02 -18.58 5.64
N SER A 130 13.09 -19.16 4.90
CA SER A 130 13.15 -19.25 3.42
C SER A 130 13.12 -17.90 2.72
N HIS A 131 12.55 -16.88 3.34
CA HIS A 131 12.45 -15.53 2.75
C HIS A 131 13.71 -14.69 2.90
N GLY A 132 14.56 -14.92 3.92
CA GLY A 132 15.82 -14.22 4.11
C GLY A 132 15.69 -12.76 4.56
N VAL A 133 14.52 -12.35 5.03
CA VAL A 133 14.23 -10.99 5.56
C VAL A 133 14.04 -11.07 7.07
N SER A 134 14.50 -10.06 7.81
CA SER A 134 14.31 -9.96 9.25
C SER A 134 13.41 -8.79 9.64
N ASN A 135 12.70 -8.93 10.75
CA ASN A 135 11.89 -7.85 11.34
C ASN A 135 12.73 -6.61 11.69
N ARG A 136 14.00 -6.78 11.97
CA ARG A 136 14.93 -5.66 12.16
C ARG A 136 15.10 -4.83 10.88
N GLN A 137 15.18 -5.49 9.72
CA GLN A 137 15.26 -4.80 8.42
C GLN A 137 13.92 -4.12 8.08
N VAL A 138 12.80 -4.77 8.35
CA VAL A 138 11.46 -4.19 8.20
C VAL A 138 11.33 -2.91 9.01
N LEU A 139 11.68 -2.93 10.29
CA LEU A 139 11.63 -1.75 11.17
C LEU A 139 12.52 -0.59 10.66
N ALA A 140 13.69 -0.90 10.11
CA ALA A 140 14.57 0.13 9.53
C ALA A 140 13.93 0.79 8.30
N PHE A 141 13.24 0.03 7.46
CA PHE A 141 12.50 0.55 6.31
C PHE A 141 11.28 1.36 6.75
N ASN A 142 10.51 0.86 7.72
CA ASN A 142 9.35 1.57 8.26
C ASN A 142 9.74 2.92 8.86
N ALA A 143 10.87 3.01 9.56
CA ALA A 143 11.39 4.27 10.05
C ALA A 143 11.69 5.28 8.92
N ILE A 144 12.24 4.81 7.79
CA ILE A 144 12.48 5.64 6.61
C ILE A 144 11.15 6.11 6.01
N ILE A 145 10.20 5.19 5.82
CA ILE A 145 8.87 5.48 5.26
C ILE A 145 8.16 6.53 6.11
N GLU A 146 8.08 6.32 7.43
CA GLU A 146 7.42 7.23 8.37
C GLU A 146 8.04 8.62 8.37
N GLU A 147 9.37 8.70 8.42
CA GLU A 147 10.10 9.98 8.40
C GLU A 147 9.78 10.78 7.13
N LEU A 148 9.89 10.13 5.96
CA LEU A 148 9.65 10.78 4.66
C LEU A 148 8.18 11.18 4.50
N THR A 149 7.26 10.35 4.98
CA THR A 149 5.83 10.61 4.96
C THR A 149 5.50 11.86 5.77
N ARG A 150 6.00 11.97 7.00
CA ARG A 150 5.84 13.15 7.85
C ARG A 150 6.45 14.41 7.22
N ALA A 151 7.64 14.29 6.61
CA ALA A 151 8.30 15.40 5.93
C ALA A 151 7.50 15.95 4.74
N ARG A 152 6.63 15.13 4.14
CA ARG A 152 5.74 15.48 3.02
C ARG A 152 4.32 15.84 3.44
N ALA A 153 4.05 15.92 4.76
CA ALA A 153 2.72 16.14 5.33
C ALA A 153 1.67 15.14 4.80
N ALA A 154 2.09 13.90 4.58
CA ALA A 154 1.24 12.76 4.27
C ALA A 154 0.97 11.94 5.54
N ASP A 155 0.02 11.00 5.48
CA ASP A 155 -0.36 10.17 6.61
C ASP A 155 0.35 8.81 6.55
N PHE A 156 0.69 8.26 7.72
CA PHE A 156 1.36 6.98 7.88
C PHE A 156 0.55 6.06 8.79
N LEU A 157 0.30 4.84 8.34
CA LEU A 157 -0.27 3.76 9.15
C LEU A 157 0.79 2.68 9.37
N ASP A 158 1.21 2.50 10.61
CA ASP A 158 2.08 1.39 10.97
C ASP A 158 1.29 0.08 10.97
N LEU A 159 1.74 -0.88 10.19
CA LEU A 159 1.19 -2.23 10.13
C LEU A 159 2.14 -3.28 10.72
N PHE A 160 3.27 -2.87 11.29
CA PHE A 160 4.18 -3.80 11.95
C PHE A 160 3.50 -4.45 13.17
N GLY A 161 3.49 -5.78 13.22
CA GLY A 161 2.81 -6.54 14.28
C GLY A 161 1.29 -6.65 14.12
N ALA A 162 0.74 -6.25 12.97
CA ALA A 162 -0.68 -6.43 12.69
C ALA A 162 -1.07 -7.88 12.37
N LEU A 163 -0.10 -8.71 12.02
CA LEU A 163 -0.29 -10.11 11.64
C LEU A 163 0.57 -11.03 12.51
N GLU A 164 0.01 -12.20 12.82
CA GLU A 164 0.69 -13.29 13.52
C GLU A 164 1.25 -14.32 12.52
N PRO A 165 2.17 -15.22 12.91
CA PRO A 165 2.77 -16.21 12.00
C PRO A 165 1.77 -17.02 11.17
N GLU A 166 0.63 -17.40 11.76
CA GLU A 166 -0.43 -18.16 11.08
C GLU A 166 -1.20 -17.37 10.00
N ASP A 167 -1.02 -16.06 9.94
CA ASP A 167 -1.63 -15.20 8.94
C ASP A 167 -0.82 -15.13 7.63
N PHE A 168 0.33 -15.80 7.58
CA PHE A 168 1.18 -15.85 6.39
C PHE A 168 1.15 -17.22 5.70
N VAL A 169 1.40 -17.24 4.39
CA VAL A 169 1.56 -18.48 3.60
C VAL A 169 3.01 -18.94 3.64
N ASP A 170 3.94 -18.02 3.46
CA ASP A 170 5.37 -18.28 3.28
C ASP A 170 6.26 -17.41 4.22
N GLY A 171 5.65 -16.82 5.24
CA GLY A 171 6.30 -15.92 6.18
C GLY A 171 6.36 -14.46 5.74
N LEU A 172 5.97 -14.14 4.50
CA LEU A 172 5.90 -12.77 3.96
C LEU A 172 4.51 -12.41 3.45
N HIS A 173 3.93 -13.28 2.61
CA HIS A 173 2.65 -13.03 1.97
C HIS A 173 1.50 -13.39 2.90
N PRO A 174 0.59 -12.45 3.21
CA PRO A 174 -0.59 -12.74 3.99
C PRO A 174 -1.48 -13.75 3.28
N ASN A 175 -2.02 -14.71 4.03
CA ASN A 175 -3.10 -15.59 3.58
C ASN A 175 -4.46 -14.88 3.67
N ALA A 176 -5.56 -15.61 3.38
CA ALA A 176 -6.91 -15.06 3.44
C ALA A 176 -7.27 -14.45 4.79
N SER A 177 -6.81 -15.06 5.92
CA SER A 177 -6.98 -14.52 7.28
C SER A 177 -6.21 -13.22 7.47
N GLY A 178 -4.94 -13.19 7.08
CA GLY A 178 -4.11 -11.98 7.15
C GLY A 178 -4.72 -10.83 6.36
N HIS A 179 -5.13 -11.07 5.13
CA HIS A 179 -5.82 -10.05 4.33
C HIS A 179 -7.15 -9.59 4.94
N ALA A 180 -7.90 -10.50 5.58
CA ALA A 180 -9.14 -10.16 6.27
C ALA A 180 -8.91 -9.29 7.52
N LYS A 181 -7.76 -9.43 8.19
CA LYS A 181 -7.35 -8.56 9.31
C LYS A 181 -6.90 -7.17 8.83
N LEU A 182 -6.17 -7.10 7.73
CA LEU A 182 -5.65 -5.83 7.18
C LEU A 182 -6.76 -4.90 6.68
N ALA A 183 -7.74 -5.42 5.97
CA ALA A 183 -8.78 -4.61 5.33
C ALA A 183 -9.50 -3.65 6.31
N PRO A 184 -10.03 -4.10 7.46
CA PRO A 184 -10.71 -3.20 8.40
C PRO A 184 -9.77 -2.24 9.14
N LEU A 185 -8.48 -2.55 9.28
CA LEU A 185 -7.49 -1.64 9.85
C LEU A 185 -7.28 -0.45 8.92
N ILE A 186 -7.08 -0.72 7.65
CA ILE A 186 -6.84 0.30 6.63
C ILE A 186 -8.13 1.11 6.37
N ALA A 187 -9.30 0.45 6.32
CA ALA A 187 -10.59 1.14 6.17
C ALA A 187 -10.81 2.16 7.29
N ARG A 188 -10.62 1.74 8.55
CA ARG A 188 -10.75 2.64 9.71
C ARG A 188 -9.80 3.82 9.66
N GLU A 189 -8.57 3.62 9.17
CA GLU A 189 -7.62 4.71 9.05
C GLU A 189 -8.06 5.71 7.98
N LEU A 190 -8.52 5.25 6.82
CA LEU A 190 -9.07 6.11 5.77
C LEU A 190 -10.28 6.92 6.27
N GLU A 191 -11.18 6.29 7.04
CA GLU A 191 -12.32 6.96 7.68
C GLU A 191 -11.86 8.00 8.72
N ARG A 192 -10.87 7.64 9.58
CA ARG A 192 -10.31 8.53 10.61
C ARG A 192 -9.71 9.80 10.02
N LEU A 193 -9.07 9.69 8.87
CA LEU A 193 -8.49 10.83 8.16
C LEU A 193 -9.55 11.81 7.65
N GLY A 194 -10.85 11.45 7.71
CA GLY A 194 -11.95 12.32 7.34
C GLY A 194 -11.84 12.84 5.92
N TRP A 195 -11.13 12.11 5.07
CA TRP A 195 -11.08 12.45 3.66
C TRP A 195 -12.49 12.28 3.09
N ASP A 196 -13.09 13.40 2.71
CA ASP A 196 -14.40 13.38 2.10
C ASP A 196 -14.35 12.49 0.85
N LEU A 197 -14.86 11.27 1.02
CA LEU A 197 -14.96 10.25 -0.01
C LEU A 197 -16.40 10.17 -0.54
N SER A 198 -17.31 11.06 -0.04
CA SER A 198 -18.71 11.14 -0.43
C SER A 198 -18.93 11.97 -1.71
#